data_c68c73e77ea2dd3a273657c9438b24ac
#
_entry.id   c68c73e77ea2dd3a273657c9438b24ac
#
_cell.length_a   1.000
_cell.length_b   1.000
_cell.length_c   1.000
_cell.angle_alpha   90.00
_cell.angle_beta   90.00
_cell.angle_gamma   90.00
#
_symmetry.space_group_name_H-M   'P 1'
#
loop_
_entity.id
_entity.type
_entity.pdbx_description
1 polymer ?
#
loop_
_entity_poly.entity_id
_entity_poly.type
_entity_poly.pdbx_seq_one_letter_code
_entity_poly.pdbx_strand_id
1 'polypeptide(L)'
;MQTAVFAGGCFWGVQGVFQHVKGVSNAVSGYAGGEASTAKYDTIGSGRTGHAEAVRISFDPKQVSYGKLLQIYFSVAHNPTELNRQGPDTGTQYRSTVFPVDADQARVAKSYIAQLDKTKVFGKAIVTTIEPGKTFYPAEAYHQDFLTRNPSHPYIVINDIPKVENLKRVFPDAYKVQPALVNAGA
;
A
#
# COMPACT_ATOMS: atom_id res chain seq x y z
N MET A 1 -15.29 -11.87 -1.44
CA MET A 1 -14.04 -11.14 -1.13
C MET A 1 -13.19 -10.97 -2.39
N GLN A 2 -12.59 -9.82 -2.53
CA GLN A 2 -11.66 -9.49 -3.62
C GLN A 2 -10.30 -9.12 -3.04
N THR A 3 -9.29 -9.06 -3.90
CA THR A 3 -7.91 -8.75 -3.52
C THR A 3 -7.40 -7.55 -4.30
N ALA A 4 -6.68 -6.65 -3.62
CA ALA A 4 -5.95 -5.54 -4.22
C ALA A 4 -4.51 -5.56 -3.72
N VAL A 5 -3.54 -5.16 -4.57
CA VAL A 5 -2.13 -5.11 -4.18
C VAL A 5 -1.55 -3.74 -4.56
N PHE A 6 -1.06 -3.01 -3.57
CA PHE A 6 -0.52 -1.67 -3.73
C PHE A 6 0.88 -1.57 -3.12
N ALA A 7 1.74 -0.80 -3.76
CA ALA A 7 3.07 -0.44 -3.25
C ALA A 7 3.21 1.08 -3.17
N GLY A 8 3.71 1.58 -2.06
CA GLY A 8 3.84 3.03 -1.84
C GLY A 8 4.81 3.34 -0.70
N GLY A 9 6.05 2.89 -0.81
CA GLY A 9 7.07 3.08 0.21
C GLY A 9 7.09 1.95 1.23
N CYS A 10 7.59 2.25 2.42
CA CYS A 10 7.65 1.26 3.50
C CYS A 10 6.27 0.66 3.78
N PHE A 11 6.17 -0.66 3.72
CA PHE A 11 4.88 -1.34 3.86
C PHE A 11 4.28 -1.26 5.26
N TRP A 12 5.04 -0.88 6.30
CA TRP A 12 4.49 -0.72 7.64
C TRP A 12 3.36 0.31 7.68
N GLY A 13 3.56 1.45 7.00
CA GLY A 13 2.56 2.52 6.95
C GLY A 13 1.39 2.19 6.06
N VAL A 14 1.66 1.66 4.88
CA VAL A 14 0.61 1.28 3.92
C VAL A 14 -0.29 0.20 4.52
N GLN A 15 0.31 -0.83 5.16
CA GLN A 15 -0.44 -1.86 5.87
C GLN A 15 -1.32 -1.23 6.97
N GLY A 16 -0.74 -0.38 7.79
CA GLY A 16 -1.46 0.28 8.89
C GLY A 16 -2.67 1.07 8.41
N VAL A 17 -2.53 1.81 7.32
CA VAL A 17 -3.65 2.56 6.72
C VAL A 17 -4.77 1.62 6.33
N PHE A 18 -4.48 0.59 5.53
CA PHE A 18 -5.54 -0.29 5.01
C PHE A 18 -6.15 -1.20 6.07
N GLN A 19 -5.42 -1.53 7.12
CA GLN A 19 -5.98 -2.25 8.26
C GLN A 19 -7.08 -1.46 8.98
N HIS A 20 -7.10 -0.13 8.85
CA HIS A 20 -8.10 0.74 9.44
C HIS A 20 -9.23 1.15 8.46
N VAL A 21 -9.37 0.46 7.33
CA VAL A 21 -10.42 0.74 6.34
C VAL A 21 -11.59 -0.23 6.52
N LYS A 22 -12.80 0.32 6.65
CA LYS A 22 -14.03 -0.48 6.71
C LYS A 22 -14.18 -1.31 5.43
N GLY A 23 -14.52 -2.58 5.58
CA GLY A 23 -14.64 -3.51 4.46
C GLY A 23 -13.36 -4.29 4.16
N VAL A 24 -12.22 -3.88 4.73
CA VAL A 24 -10.96 -4.63 4.65
C VAL A 24 -10.91 -5.64 5.77
N SER A 25 -10.80 -6.92 5.40
CA SER A 25 -10.72 -8.03 6.37
C SER A 25 -9.29 -8.45 6.67
N ASN A 26 -8.35 -8.16 5.76
CA ASN A 26 -6.95 -8.50 5.92
C ASN A 26 -6.09 -7.59 5.06
N ALA A 27 -4.90 -7.22 5.57
CA ALA A 27 -3.89 -6.48 4.82
C ALA A 27 -2.52 -7.03 5.22
N VAL A 28 -1.83 -7.65 4.27
CA VAL A 28 -0.59 -8.38 4.50
C VAL A 28 0.57 -7.66 3.81
N SER A 29 1.61 -7.31 4.56
CA SER A 29 2.85 -6.77 4.00
C SER A 29 3.63 -7.84 3.25
N GLY A 30 4.24 -7.48 2.14
CA GLY A 30 4.98 -8.43 1.32
C GLY A 30 5.78 -7.78 0.21
N TYR A 31 6.13 -8.60 -0.77
CA TYR A 31 6.97 -8.21 -1.89
C TYR A 31 6.32 -8.63 -3.20
N ALA A 32 6.37 -7.77 -4.20
CA ALA A 32 5.86 -8.06 -5.53
C ALA A 32 6.71 -7.37 -6.61
N GLY A 33 6.78 -7.97 -7.78
CA GLY A 33 7.51 -7.42 -8.93
C GLY A 33 8.75 -8.20 -9.30
N GLY A 34 9.31 -9.01 -8.42
CA GLY A 34 10.51 -9.82 -8.64
C GLY A 34 10.26 -11.32 -8.53
N GLU A 35 11.33 -12.09 -8.42
CA GLU A 35 11.31 -13.54 -8.37
C GLU A 35 11.08 -14.07 -6.94
N ALA A 36 10.54 -15.28 -6.83
CA ALA A 36 10.32 -15.94 -5.54
C ALA A 36 11.59 -16.08 -4.71
N SER A 37 12.72 -16.41 -5.38
CA SER A 37 14.00 -16.63 -4.72
C SER A 37 14.56 -15.40 -4.02
N THR A 38 14.16 -14.19 -4.42
CA THR A 38 14.63 -12.92 -3.87
C THR A 38 13.61 -12.23 -2.98
N ALA A 39 12.48 -12.86 -2.71
CA ALA A 39 11.38 -12.28 -1.92
C ALA A 39 11.69 -12.39 -0.41
N LYS A 40 12.76 -11.74 0.02
CA LYS A 40 13.25 -11.72 1.41
C LYS A 40 13.76 -10.33 1.74
N TYR A 41 13.51 -9.89 2.96
CA TYR A 41 13.90 -8.55 3.39
C TYR A 41 15.39 -8.25 3.19
N ASP A 42 16.24 -9.21 3.54
CA ASP A 42 17.70 -9.05 3.40
C ASP A 42 18.15 -8.85 1.94
N THR A 43 17.44 -9.44 1.00
CA THR A 43 17.76 -9.36 -0.43
C THR A 43 17.16 -8.12 -1.08
N ILE A 44 15.95 -7.76 -0.67
CA ILE A 44 15.19 -6.59 -1.19
C ILE A 44 15.98 -5.29 -1.00
N GLY A 45 16.71 -5.15 0.11
CA GLY A 45 17.48 -3.96 0.44
C GLY A 45 18.51 -3.56 -0.59
N SER A 46 18.93 -4.47 -1.48
CA SER A 46 19.86 -4.15 -2.57
C SER A 46 19.25 -3.22 -3.63
N GLY A 47 17.92 -3.16 -3.73
CA GLY A 47 17.22 -2.42 -4.78
C GLY A 47 17.33 -3.04 -6.17
N ARG A 48 17.86 -4.27 -6.29
CA ARG A 48 18.16 -4.94 -7.57
C ARG A 48 17.29 -6.14 -7.85
N THR A 49 16.37 -6.50 -6.94
CA THR A 49 15.54 -7.70 -7.08
C THR A 49 14.33 -7.51 -7.98
N GLY A 50 13.99 -6.26 -8.32
CA GLY A 50 12.75 -5.92 -9.00
C GLY A 50 11.53 -5.87 -8.09
N HIS A 51 11.66 -6.33 -6.84
CA HIS A 51 10.55 -6.27 -5.87
C HIS A 51 10.29 -4.86 -5.37
N ALA A 52 9.00 -4.55 -5.16
CA ALA A 52 8.55 -3.44 -4.34
C ALA A 52 7.99 -3.98 -3.03
N GLU A 53 8.17 -3.23 -1.95
CA GLU A 53 7.42 -3.45 -0.72
C GLU A 53 5.96 -3.13 -1.02
N ALA A 54 5.09 -4.09 -0.79
CA ALA A 54 3.69 -4.02 -1.19
C ALA A 54 2.77 -4.54 -0.09
N VAL A 55 1.50 -4.21 -0.20
CA VAL A 55 0.47 -4.70 0.72
C VAL A 55 -0.64 -5.36 -0.08
N ARG A 56 -0.98 -6.60 0.27
CA ARG A 56 -2.11 -7.33 -0.29
C ARG A 56 -3.32 -7.13 0.60
N ILE A 57 -4.38 -6.59 0.04
CA ILE A 57 -5.60 -6.21 0.75
C ILE A 57 -6.72 -7.14 0.35
N SER A 58 -7.36 -7.79 1.32
CA SER A 58 -8.58 -8.57 1.12
C SER A 58 -9.76 -7.70 1.55
N PHE A 59 -10.73 -7.48 0.66
CA PHE A 59 -11.82 -6.56 0.92
C PHE A 59 -13.16 -7.08 0.41
N ASP A 60 -14.24 -6.64 1.07
CA ASP A 60 -15.61 -6.91 0.66
C ASP A 60 -16.06 -5.79 -0.29
N PRO A 61 -16.29 -6.09 -1.58
CA PRO A 61 -16.68 -5.07 -2.55
C PRO A 61 -18.07 -4.46 -2.29
N LYS A 62 -18.87 -5.09 -1.44
CA LYS A 62 -20.15 -4.53 -1.00
C LYS A 62 -19.97 -3.41 0.04
N GLN A 63 -18.85 -3.40 0.77
CA GLN A 63 -18.55 -2.40 1.80
C GLN A 63 -17.59 -1.34 1.31
N VAL A 64 -16.62 -1.69 0.47
CA VAL A 64 -15.63 -0.77 -0.07
C VAL A 64 -15.27 -1.20 -1.49
N SER A 65 -15.29 -0.25 -2.43
CA SER A 65 -14.94 -0.53 -3.83
C SER A 65 -13.44 -0.48 -4.07
N TYR A 66 -12.98 -1.11 -5.16
CA TYR A 66 -11.59 -0.97 -5.60
C TYR A 66 -11.23 0.50 -5.86
N GLY A 67 -12.13 1.26 -6.48
CA GLY A 67 -11.94 2.70 -6.71
C GLY A 67 -11.76 3.48 -5.42
N LYS A 68 -12.49 3.12 -4.35
CA LYS A 68 -12.33 3.76 -3.04
C LYS A 68 -10.98 3.42 -2.42
N LEU A 69 -10.52 2.18 -2.57
CA LEU A 69 -9.17 1.79 -2.13
C LEU A 69 -8.09 2.57 -2.87
N LEU A 70 -8.24 2.77 -4.18
CA LEU A 70 -7.34 3.62 -4.96
C LEU A 70 -7.35 5.07 -4.46
N GLN A 71 -8.52 5.61 -4.16
CA GLN A 71 -8.63 6.97 -3.63
C GLN A 71 -7.87 7.13 -2.32
N ILE A 72 -8.01 6.16 -1.42
CA ILE A 72 -7.29 6.15 -0.14
C ILE A 72 -5.78 6.01 -0.38
N TYR A 73 -5.38 5.11 -1.26
CA TYR A 73 -3.99 4.90 -1.63
C TYR A 73 -3.32 6.18 -2.12
N PHE A 74 -3.97 6.89 -3.05
CA PHE A 74 -3.42 8.13 -3.61
C PHE A 74 -3.54 9.33 -2.69
N SER A 75 -4.48 9.32 -1.75
CA SER A 75 -4.75 10.50 -0.90
C SER A 75 -3.98 10.49 0.41
N VAL A 76 -3.86 9.34 1.08
CA VAL A 76 -3.31 9.28 2.44
C VAL A 76 -2.22 8.23 2.66
N ALA A 77 -2.14 7.20 1.81
CA ALA A 77 -1.19 6.11 2.06
C ALA A 77 0.24 6.46 1.64
N HIS A 78 0.42 7.31 0.62
CA HIS A 78 1.74 7.67 0.12
C HIS A 78 1.67 8.92 -0.76
N ASN A 79 2.86 9.40 -1.19
CA ASN A 79 2.98 10.48 -2.15
C ASN A 79 3.24 9.89 -3.54
N PRO A 80 2.28 9.97 -4.49
CA PRO A 80 2.42 9.34 -5.81
C PRO A 80 3.31 10.12 -6.79
N THR A 81 3.94 11.19 -6.35
CA THR A 81 4.83 12.02 -7.19
C THR A 81 6.31 11.75 -6.95
N GLU A 82 6.66 10.88 -6.00
CA GLU A 82 8.05 10.55 -5.67
C GLU A 82 8.50 9.31 -6.45
N LEU A 83 9.48 9.50 -7.33
CA LEU A 83 9.99 8.41 -8.17
C LEU A 83 11.02 7.58 -7.41
N ASN A 84 10.76 6.28 -7.29
CA ASN A 84 11.65 5.30 -6.65
C ASN A 84 12.11 5.73 -5.25
N ARG A 85 11.21 6.39 -4.54
CA ARG A 85 11.45 6.80 -3.15
C ARG A 85 10.12 7.12 -2.49
N GLN A 86 10.13 7.16 -1.17
CA GLN A 86 8.97 7.61 -0.39
C GLN A 86 9.47 8.18 0.94
N GLY A 87 9.32 9.50 1.12
CA GLY A 87 9.81 10.17 2.31
C GLY A 87 11.32 9.92 2.51
N PRO A 88 11.74 9.35 3.66
CA PRO A 88 13.15 9.11 3.95
C PRO A 88 13.73 7.90 3.22
N ASP A 89 12.89 7.05 2.61
CA ASP A 89 13.33 5.79 2.01
C ASP A 89 13.58 5.96 0.51
N THR A 90 14.73 5.52 0.02
CA THR A 90 15.15 5.63 -1.38
C THR A 90 15.47 4.25 -1.94
N GLY A 91 15.02 4.00 -3.17
CA GLY A 91 15.28 2.77 -3.90
C GLY A 91 14.03 2.29 -4.64
N THR A 92 14.24 1.43 -5.65
CA THR A 92 13.14 0.88 -6.46
C THR A 92 12.17 0.05 -5.64
N GLN A 93 12.61 -0.51 -4.50
CA GLN A 93 11.76 -1.25 -3.57
C GLN A 93 10.70 -0.36 -2.89
N TYR A 94 10.88 0.95 -2.91
CA TYR A 94 9.94 1.93 -2.34
C TYR A 94 9.13 2.67 -3.40
N ARG A 95 9.12 2.17 -4.63
CA ARG A 95 8.40 2.81 -5.73
C ARG A 95 6.89 2.77 -5.54
N SER A 96 6.23 3.74 -6.15
CA SER A 96 4.77 3.81 -6.23
C SER A 96 4.30 2.96 -7.40
N THR A 97 3.56 1.89 -7.14
CA THR A 97 3.03 1.05 -8.20
C THR A 97 1.78 0.28 -7.75
N VAL A 98 0.90 0.01 -8.70
CA VAL A 98 -0.29 -0.80 -8.51
C VAL A 98 -0.07 -2.14 -9.21
N PHE A 99 -0.33 -3.23 -8.49
CA PHE A 99 -0.27 -4.59 -9.04
C PHE A 99 -1.70 -5.10 -9.24
N PRO A 100 -2.32 -4.88 -10.41
CA PRO A 100 -3.69 -5.33 -10.63
C PRO A 100 -3.75 -6.86 -10.65
N VAL A 101 -4.78 -7.42 -10.04
CA VAL A 101 -4.96 -8.89 -10.00
C VAL A 101 -5.74 -9.40 -11.20
N ASP A 102 -6.38 -8.50 -11.94
CA ASP A 102 -7.13 -8.82 -13.16
C ASP A 102 -7.15 -7.63 -14.12
N ALA A 103 -7.70 -7.86 -15.32
CA ALA A 103 -7.76 -6.83 -16.37
C ALA A 103 -8.67 -5.65 -15.97
N ASP A 104 -9.72 -5.92 -15.21
CA ASP A 104 -10.64 -4.88 -14.76
C ASP A 104 -9.95 -3.90 -13.79
N GLN A 105 -9.21 -4.42 -12.83
CA GLN A 105 -8.41 -3.58 -11.93
C GLN A 105 -7.37 -2.75 -12.68
N ALA A 106 -6.71 -3.35 -13.68
CA ALA A 106 -5.74 -2.64 -14.52
C ALA A 106 -6.40 -1.45 -15.25
N ARG A 107 -7.57 -1.68 -15.82
CA ARG A 107 -8.34 -0.65 -16.51
C ARG A 107 -8.78 0.48 -15.57
N VAL A 108 -9.31 0.11 -14.40
CA VAL A 108 -9.76 1.09 -13.41
C VAL A 108 -8.58 1.92 -12.88
N ALA A 109 -7.47 1.28 -12.55
CA ALA A 109 -6.28 1.98 -12.07
C ALA A 109 -5.72 2.95 -13.10
N LYS A 110 -5.63 2.52 -14.37
CA LYS A 110 -5.13 3.37 -15.47
C LYS A 110 -6.04 4.60 -15.64
N SER A 111 -7.34 4.39 -15.66
CA SER A 111 -8.31 5.49 -15.79
C SER A 111 -8.24 6.45 -14.61
N TYR A 112 -8.12 5.92 -13.40
CA TYR A 112 -8.02 6.74 -12.19
C TYR A 112 -6.77 7.63 -12.21
N ILE A 113 -5.61 7.05 -12.53
CA ILE A 113 -4.35 7.80 -12.62
C ILE A 113 -4.45 8.91 -13.66
N ALA A 114 -5.00 8.61 -14.83
CA ALA A 114 -5.14 9.60 -15.90
C ALA A 114 -6.04 10.77 -15.49
N GLN A 115 -7.16 10.49 -14.82
CA GLN A 115 -8.07 11.52 -14.34
C GLN A 115 -7.42 12.36 -13.23
N LEU A 116 -6.77 11.71 -12.29
CA LEU A 116 -6.12 12.38 -11.16
C LEU A 116 -4.97 13.28 -11.63
N ASP A 117 -4.19 12.82 -12.62
CA ASP A 117 -3.08 13.59 -13.19
C ASP A 117 -3.59 14.84 -13.92
N LYS A 118 -4.74 14.76 -14.58
CA LYS A 118 -5.38 15.92 -15.22
C LYS A 118 -5.77 17.02 -14.23
N THR A 119 -6.12 16.66 -13.01
CA THR A 119 -6.53 17.64 -11.99
C THR A 119 -5.36 18.48 -11.49
N LYS A 120 -4.12 17.98 -11.66
CA LYS A 120 -2.88 18.61 -11.17
C LYS A 120 -2.91 18.91 -9.67
N VAL A 121 -3.69 18.14 -8.92
CA VAL A 121 -3.90 18.36 -7.49
C VAL A 121 -2.60 18.26 -6.68
N PHE A 122 -1.62 17.49 -7.16
CA PHE A 122 -0.32 17.35 -6.49
C PHE A 122 0.72 18.38 -6.93
N GLY A 123 0.44 19.21 -7.95
CA GLY A 123 1.39 20.17 -8.49
C GLY A 123 2.56 19.55 -9.26
N LYS A 124 2.65 18.22 -9.30
CA LYS A 124 3.66 17.43 -10.01
C LYS A 124 2.97 16.24 -10.68
N ALA A 125 3.63 15.68 -11.70
CA ALA A 125 3.13 14.49 -12.37
C ALA A 125 3.12 13.28 -11.43
N ILE A 126 2.10 12.44 -11.58
CA ILE A 126 2.01 11.15 -10.89
C ILE A 126 2.99 10.19 -11.57
N VAL A 127 3.83 9.54 -10.76
CA VAL A 127 4.83 8.58 -11.24
C VAL A 127 4.42 7.12 -10.99
N THR A 128 3.23 6.90 -10.47
CA THR A 128 2.72 5.56 -10.18
C THR A 128 2.63 4.73 -11.46
N THR A 129 3.22 3.54 -11.43
CA THR A 129 3.16 2.58 -12.54
C THR A 129 2.10 1.52 -12.27
N ILE A 130 1.76 0.76 -13.31
CA ILE A 130 0.86 -0.40 -13.22
C ILE A 130 1.64 -1.61 -13.70
N GLU A 131 1.79 -2.62 -12.84
CA GLU A 131 2.59 -3.80 -13.10
C GLU A 131 1.71 -5.06 -13.04
N PRO A 132 1.05 -5.45 -14.15
CA PRO A 132 0.20 -6.64 -14.17
C PRO A 132 1.03 -7.94 -14.19
N GLY A 133 0.39 -9.06 -13.82
CA GLY A 133 0.98 -10.38 -13.94
C GLY A 133 2.08 -10.69 -12.94
N LYS A 134 2.19 -9.95 -11.85
CA LYS A 134 3.21 -10.16 -10.82
C LYS A 134 2.63 -10.93 -9.63
N THR A 135 3.44 -11.81 -9.06
CA THR A 135 3.08 -12.58 -7.88
C THR A 135 3.44 -11.83 -6.61
N PHE A 136 2.54 -11.86 -5.63
CA PHE A 136 2.78 -11.31 -4.30
C PHE A 136 3.33 -12.41 -3.38
N TYR A 137 4.38 -12.09 -2.64
CA TYR A 137 5.00 -12.98 -1.65
C TYR A 137 4.90 -12.34 -0.27
N PRO A 138 4.20 -12.96 0.71
CA PRO A 138 4.11 -12.39 2.06
C PRO A 138 5.49 -12.17 2.66
N ALA A 139 5.64 -11.05 3.37
CA ALA A 139 6.87 -10.76 4.12
C ALA A 139 6.92 -11.56 5.41
N GLU A 140 8.08 -11.55 6.03
CA GLU A 140 8.36 -12.21 7.29
C GLU A 140 7.38 -11.77 8.38
N ALA A 141 7.11 -12.67 9.33
CA ALA A 141 6.12 -12.43 10.39
C ALA A 141 6.42 -11.18 11.24
N TYR A 142 7.69 -10.87 11.44
CA TYR A 142 8.07 -9.71 12.26
C TYR A 142 7.73 -8.37 11.61
N HIS A 143 7.45 -8.34 10.31
CA HIS A 143 6.97 -7.14 9.62
C HIS A 143 5.45 -6.96 9.73
N GLN A 144 4.71 -8.01 10.03
CA GLN A 144 3.25 -7.94 10.03
C GLN A 144 2.74 -7.17 11.25
N ASP A 145 1.72 -6.35 11.03
CA ASP A 145 1.07 -5.55 12.08
C ASP A 145 2.04 -4.59 12.81
N PHE A 146 3.13 -4.21 12.13
CA PHE A 146 4.24 -3.49 12.76
C PHE A 146 3.79 -2.15 13.36
N LEU A 147 2.95 -1.39 12.65
CA LEU A 147 2.46 -0.10 13.14
C LEU A 147 1.68 -0.27 14.44
N THR A 148 0.77 -1.25 14.50
CA THR A 148 -0.06 -1.49 15.68
C THR A 148 0.77 -2.02 16.84
N ARG A 149 1.75 -2.89 16.57
CA ARG A 149 2.59 -3.49 17.60
C ARG A 149 3.70 -2.57 18.11
N ASN A 150 4.08 -1.57 17.32
CA ASN A 150 5.21 -0.67 17.61
C ASN A 150 4.81 0.80 17.44
N PRO A 151 3.75 1.27 18.11
CA PRO A 151 3.22 2.62 17.89
C PRO A 151 4.15 3.74 18.34
N SER A 152 5.14 3.43 19.18
CA SER A 152 6.12 4.41 19.67
C SER A 152 7.46 4.35 18.94
N HIS A 153 7.62 3.44 17.97
CA HIS A 153 8.82 3.37 17.15
C HIS A 153 9.02 4.71 16.42
N PRO A 154 10.22 5.33 16.44
CA PRO A 154 10.41 6.67 15.84
C PRO A 154 9.97 6.78 14.39
N TYR A 155 10.28 5.78 13.56
CA TYR A 155 9.85 5.77 12.17
C TYR A 155 8.31 5.80 12.06
N ILE A 156 7.64 4.98 12.87
CA ILE A 156 6.17 4.88 12.89
C ILE A 156 5.55 6.21 13.32
N VAL A 157 6.06 6.80 14.39
CA VAL A 157 5.54 8.08 14.91
C VAL A 157 5.68 9.20 13.89
N ILE A 158 6.83 9.29 13.22
CA ILE A 158 7.13 10.40 12.31
C ILE A 158 6.47 10.19 10.94
N ASN A 159 6.50 8.97 10.41
CA ASN A 159 6.13 8.74 9.01
C ASN A 159 4.74 8.09 8.83
N ASP A 160 4.28 7.25 9.75
CA ASP A 160 3.15 6.36 9.51
C ASP A 160 1.90 6.68 10.31
N ILE A 161 2.03 7.03 11.58
CA ILE A 161 0.87 7.47 12.40
C ILE A 161 0.13 8.63 11.73
N PRO A 162 0.82 9.66 11.18
CA PRO A 162 0.14 10.73 10.48
C PRO A 162 -0.71 10.27 9.29
N LYS A 163 -0.31 9.18 8.61
CA LYS A 163 -1.09 8.62 7.50
C LYS A 163 -2.42 8.04 7.99
N VAL A 164 -2.41 7.31 9.10
CA VAL A 164 -3.62 6.75 9.71
C VAL A 164 -4.53 7.87 10.21
N GLU A 165 -3.96 8.89 10.84
CA GLU A 165 -4.72 10.07 11.29
C GLU A 165 -5.35 10.83 10.11
N ASN A 166 -4.63 10.95 9.01
CA ASN A 166 -5.17 11.55 7.78
C ASN A 166 -6.31 10.72 7.20
N LEU A 167 -6.22 9.39 7.25
CA LEU A 167 -7.33 8.52 6.85
C LEU A 167 -8.58 8.85 7.66
N LYS A 168 -8.46 8.94 8.97
CA LYS A 168 -9.57 9.27 9.85
C LYS A 168 -10.13 10.66 9.56
N ARG A 169 -9.26 11.64 9.32
CA ARG A 169 -9.66 13.03 9.08
C ARG A 169 -10.31 13.22 7.72
N VAL A 170 -9.74 12.65 6.67
CA VAL A 170 -10.18 12.85 5.28
C VAL A 170 -11.34 11.91 4.92
N PHE A 171 -11.30 10.69 5.42
CA PHE A 171 -12.29 9.65 5.12
C PHE A 171 -12.91 9.07 6.40
N PRO A 172 -13.59 9.89 7.22
CA PRO A 172 -14.12 9.41 8.50
C PRO A 172 -15.12 8.26 8.35
N ASP A 173 -15.87 8.23 7.24
CA ASP A 173 -16.85 7.19 6.97
C ASP A 173 -16.19 5.85 6.57
N ALA A 174 -14.96 5.89 6.09
CA ALA A 174 -14.20 4.70 5.70
C ALA A 174 -13.30 4.19 6.82
N TYR A 175 -13.03 4.99 7.83
CA TYR A 175 -12.13 4.66 8.92
C TYR A 175 -12.80 3.76 9.96
N LYS A 176 -12.07 2.73 10.44
CA LYS A 176 -12.47 1.94 11.59
C LYS A 176 -11.38 1.97 12.66
N VAL A 177 -11.79 2.06 13.93
CA VAL A 177 -10.89 2.15 15.09
C VAL A 177 -10.09 0.86 15.27
N GLN A 178 -10.75 -0.29 15.16
CA GLN A 178 -10.11 -1.58 15.34
C GLN A 178 -9.45 -2.05 14.05
N PRO A 179 -8.12 -2.19 14.00
CA PRO A 179 -7.44 -2.64 12.79
C PRO A 179 -7.69 -4.13 12.51
N ALA A 180 -7.72 -4.47 11.22
CA ALA A 180 -7.77 -5.86 10.78
C ALA A 180 -6.36 -6.45 10.81
N LEU A 181 -5.96 -7.06 11.92
CA LEU A 181 -4.60 -7.57 12.12
C LEU A 181 -4.41 -8.92 11.43
N VAL A 182 -3.21 -9.14 10.87
CA VAL A 182 -2.82 -10.41 10.24
C VAL A 182 -2.79 -11.53 11.26
N ASN A 183 -2.30 -11.22 12.46
CA ASN A 183 -2.12 -12.21 13.53
C ASN A 183 -3.34 -12.30 14.46
N ALA A 184 -4.43 -11.59 14.16
CA ALA A 184 -5.66 -11.70 14.94
C ALA A 184 -6.30 -13.06 14.68
N GLY A 185 -6.46 -13.86 15.73
CA GLY A 185 -7.03 -15.21 15.61
C GLY A 185 -6.01 -16.29 15.24
N ALA A 186 -4.73 -15.96 15.26
CA ALA A 186 -3.68 -16.97 15.14
C ALA A 186 -3.58 -17.82 16.41
#